data_cac8527f12d4200e732bab0473442204
#
_entry.id   cac8527f12d4200e732bab0473442204
#
_cell.length_a   1.000
_cell.length_b   1.000
_cell.length_c   1.000
_cell.angle_alpha   90.00
_cell.angle_beta   90.00
_cell.angle_gamma   90.00
#
_symmetry.space_group_name_H-M   'P 1'
#
loop_
_entity.id
_entity.type
_entity.pdbx_description
1 polymer ?
#
loop_
_entity_poly.entity_id
_entity_poly.type
_entity_poly.pdbx_seq_one_letter_code
_entity_poly.pdbx_strand_id
1 'polypeptide(L)'
;MSAASAAIRFDEVTLGYGRRPAVHHLDGEIPSGCLMAVVGPNGAGKSTLLKGIVGTLKPLEGHIRCHASRGIAYLPQAAEIDRSFPLSVYDLVAMGLWSHSGLFGGISRQDRARIDEALAAVGLTGFERRPISTLSGGQMQRALFARLLLQDAPVILLDEPFTAIDAKTTADLLDLVRRWHAEARTVVAVLHDLDMVKRAFPQTLLIAREPVAWGETVEVLSPENLLKARRMVEAYDPHADVCHRNVA
;
A
#
# COMPACT_ATOMS: atom_id res chain seq x y z
N MET A 1 -3.56 24.63 16.85
CA MET A 1 -3.08 23.47 16.08
C MET A 1 -4.09 23.26 14.98
N SER A 2 -3.71 23.54 13.72
CA SER A 2 -4.59 23.30 12.57
C SER A 2 -4.84 21.80 12.46
N ALA A 3 -6.08 21.36 12.42
CA ALA A 3 -6.41 19.96 12.18
C ALA A 3 -5.75 19.54 10.86
N ALA A 4 -4.87 18.52 10.91
CA ALA A 4 -4.26 17.99 9.71
C ALA A 4 -5.39 17.55 8.76
N SER A 5 -5.36 18.01 7.50
CA SER A 5 -6.38 17.61 6.53
C SER A 5 -6.29 16.10 6.32
N ALA A 6 -7.43 15.42 6.21
CA ALA A 6 -7.46 14.00 5.90
C ALA A 6 -6.92 13.75 4.48
N ALA A 7 -5.97 12.82 4.33
CA ALA A 7 -5.55 12.34 3.02
C ALA A 7 -6.55 11.33 2.45
N ILE A 8 -7.07 10.46 3.32
CA ILE A 8 -8.05 9.45 2.96
C ILE A 8 -9.14 9.44 4.04
N ARG A 9 -10.41 9.43 3.62
CA ARG A 9 -11.56 9.33 4.51
C ARG A 9 -12.43 8.14 4.12
N PHE A 10 -12.86 7.41 5.12
CA PHE A 10 -13.78 6.28 5.01
C PHE A 10 -15.10 6.67 5.69
N ASP A 11 -16.20 6.58 4.97
CA ASP A 11 -17.54 6.86 5.46
C ASP A 11 -18.34 5.54 5.38
N GLU A 12 -18.46 4.79 6.48
CA GLU A 12 -19.17 3.51 6.62
C GLU A 12 -18.87 2.49 5.49
N VAL A 13 -17.58 2.26 5.21
CA VAL A 13 -17.14 1.52 4.04
C VAL A 13 -17.25 0.01 4.22
N THR A 14 -17.93 -0.66 3.29
CA THR A 14 -17.91 -2.11 3.12
C THR A 14 -17.29 -2.45 1.76
N LEU A 15 -16.23 -3.28 1.75
CA LEU A 15 -15.51 -3.72 0.55
C LEU A 15 -15.61 -5.24 0.41
N GLY A 16 -15.76 -5.73 -0.83
CA GLY A 16 -15.83 -7.16 -1.09
C GLY A 16 -15.89 -7.52 -2.56
N TYR A 17 -15.94 -8.81 -2.83
CA TYR A 17 -16.02 -9.36 -4.18
C TYR A 17 -17.39 -10.02 -4.39
N GLY A 18 -18.11 -9.55 -5.40
CA GLY A 18 -19.51 -9.93 -5.61
C GLY A 18 -20.37 -9.49 -4.41
N ARG A 19 -21.09 -10.45 -3.77
CA ARG A 19 -21.89 -10.18 -2.56
C ARG A 19 -21.15 -10.59 -1.27
N ARG A 20 -19.86 -10.91 -1.32
CA ARG A 20 -19.10 -11.37 -0.15
C ARG A 20 -18.21 -10.25 0.38
N PRO A 21 -18.58 -9.61 1.49
CA PRO A 21 -17.76 -8.60 2.11
C PRO A 21 -16.45 -9.18 2.63
N ALA A 22 -15.33 -8.46 2.41
CA ALA A 22 -14.02 -8.78 2.95
C ALA A 22 -13.59 -7.79 4.02
N VAL A 23 -14.12 -6.55 3.96
CA VAL A 23 -13.97 -5.49 4.94
C VAL A 23 -15.34 -4.91 5.20
N HIS A 24 -15.72 -4.74 6.48
CA HIS A 24 -17.03 -4.23 6.89
C HIS A 24 -16.87 -2.98 7.76
N HIS A 25 -17.84 -2.07 7.66
CA HIS A 25 -18.05 -0.98 8.61
C HIS A 25 -16.78 -0.19 8.96
N LEU A 26 -15.92 0.05 7.95
CA LEU A 26 -14.75 0.88 8.16
C LEU A 26 -15.16 2.34 8.12
N ASP A 27 -15.01 3.03 9.25
CA ASP A 27 -15.24 4.46 9.40
C ASP A 27 -14.01 5.12 10.03
N GLY A 28 -13.62 6.29 9.54
CA GLY A 28 -12.46 7.01 10.03
C GLY A 28 -11.65 7.71 8.96
N GLU A 29 -10.48 8.20 9.34
CA GLU A 29 -9.62 8.95 8.42
C GLU A 29 -8.13 8.69 8.63
N ILE A 30 -7.37 8.78 7.54
CA ILE A 30 -5.91 8.78 7.55
C ILE A 30 -5.45 10.22 7.32
N PRO A 31 -4.77 10.84 8.30
CA PRO A 31 -4.26 12.20 8.17
C PRO A 31 -3.23 12.34 7.05
N SER A 32 -3.16 13.52 6.44
CA SER A 32 -2.10 13.84 5.49
C SER A 32 -0.72 13.81 6.19
N GLY A 33 0.28 13.25 5.49
CA GLY A 33 1.63 13.07 6.02
C GLY A 33 1.75 11.92 7.05
N CYS A 34 0.72 11.07 7.19
CA CYS A 34 0.75 9.94 8.12
C CYS A 34 1.62 8.80 7.57
N LEU A 35 2.37 8.13 8.44
CA LEU A 35 3.02 6.85 8.18
C LEU A 35 2.29 5.76 8.96
N MET A 36 1.53 4.93 8.25
CA MET A 36 0.61 3.96 8.85
C MET A 36 0.88 2.54 8.35
N ALA A 37 0.88 1.58 9.26
CA ALA A 37 0.81 0.16 8.95
C ALA A 37 -0.65 -0.33 8.98
N VAL A 38 -0.99 -1.22 8.04
CA VAL A 38 -2.22 -2.03 8.09
C VAL A 38 -1.82 -3.46 8.38
N VAL A 39 -2.28 -3.99 9.50
CA VAL A 39 -1.93 -5.33 9.97
C VAL A 39 -3.18 -6.15 10.26
N GLY A 40 -3.03 -7.46 10.32
CA GLY A 40 -4.12 -8.39 10.63
C GLY A 40 -3.84 -9.78 10.09
N PRO A 41 -4.64 -10.79 10.48
CA PRO A 41 -4.51 -12.15 9.99
C PRO A 41 -4.65 -12.29 8.47
N ASN A 42 -4.27 -13.44 7.91
CA ASN A 42 -4.56 -13.73 6.51
C ASN A 42 -6.07 -13.78 6.30
N GLY A 43 -6.54 -13.23 5.18
CA GLY A 43 -7.97 -13.12 4.90
C GLY A 43 -8.69 -11.96 5.61
N ALA A 44 -7.98 -11.13 6.40
CA ALA A 44 -8.55 -9.99 7.11
C ALA A 44 -9.04 -8.82 6.22
N GLY A 45 -8.78 -8.86 4.90
CA GLY A 45 -9.20 -7.82 3.96
C GLY A 45 -8.18 -6.71 3.70
N LYS A 46 -6.91 -6.86 4.14
CA LYS A 46 -5.86 -5.83 4.01
C LYS A 46 -5.64 -5.35 2.58
N SER A 47 -5.36 -6.27 1.65
CA SER A 47 -5.17 -5.93 0.22
C SER A 47 -6.47 -5.43 -0.43
N THR A 48 -7.62 -5.94 0.04
CA THR A 48 -8.94 -5.46 -0.39
C THR A 48 -9.15 -4.00 -0.01
N LEU A 49 -8.71 -3.60 1.19
CA LEU A 49 -8.73 -2.21 1.62
C LEU A 49 -7.88 -1.32 0.72
N LEU A 50 -6.63 -1.72 0.42
CA LEU A 50 -5.78 -0.95 -0.48
C LEU A 50 -6.39 -0.83 -1.89
N LYS A 51 -6.97 -1.90 -2.43
CA LYS A 51 -7.68 -1.89 -3.72
C LYS A 51 -8.89 -0.95 -3.71
N GLY A 52 -9.60 -0.86 -2.60
CA GLY A 52 -10.67 0.11 -2.39
C GLY A 52 -10.15 1.55 -2.41
N ILE A 53 -9.06 1.85 -1.72
CA ILE A 53 -8.45 3.20 -1.69
C ILE A 53 -7.95 3.61 -3.08
N VAL A 54 -7.30 2.70 -3.81
CA VAL A 54 -6.83 2.95 -5.20
C VAL A 54 -8.00 3.15 -6.18
N GLY A 55 -9.20 2.64 -5.84
CA GLY A 55 -10.39 2.69 -6.70
C GLY A 55 -10.49 1.55 -7.72
N THR A 56 -9.60 0.54 -7.65
CA THR A 56 -9.70 -0.68 -8.48
C THR A 56 -10.82 -1.61 -8.00
N LEU A 57 -11.26 -1.46 -6.75
CA LEU A 57 -12.40 -2.12 -6.17
C LEU A 57 -13.39 -1.06 -5.67
N LYS A 58 -14.63 -1.08 -6.16
CA LYS A 58 -15.68 -0.17 -5.70
C LYS A 58 -16.25 -0.67 -4.38
N PRO A 59 -16.51 0.21 -3.40
CA PRO A 59 -17.24 -0.16 -2.20
C PRO A 59 -18.61 -0.76 -2.52
N LEU A 60 -19.01 -1.77 -1.75
CA LEU A 60 -20.37 -2.32 -1.75
C LEU A 60 -21.33 -1.36 -1.04
N GLU A 61 -20.84 -0.73 0.05
CA GLU A 61 -21.53 0.28 0.83
C GLU A 61 -20.56 1.36 1.28
N GLY A 62 -21.06 2.57 1.54
CA GLY A 62 -20.25 3.69 1.99
C GLY A 62 -19.40 4.32 0.90
N HIS A 63 -18.47 5.18 1.29
CA HIS A 63 -17.65 5.95 0.36
C HIS A 63 -16.21 6.09 0.85
N ILE A 64 -15.24 5.96 -0.07
CA ILE A 64 -13.84 6.29 0.17
C ILE A 64 -13.54 7.59 -0.57
N ARG A 65 -13.05 8.60 0.16
CA ARG A 65 -12.61 9.86 -0.42
C ARG A 65 -11.11 10.01 -0.24
N CYS A 66 -10.39 10.15 -1.34
CA CYS A 66 -8.96 10.44 -1.32
C CYS A 66 -8.72 11.87 -1.80
N HIS A 67 -8.11 12.69 -0.95
CA HIS A 67 -7.82 14.10 -1.23
C HIS A 67 -6.43 14.30 -1.87
N ALA A 68 -5.96 13.33 -2.66
CA ALA A 68 -4.67 13.39 -3.33
C ALA A 68 -4.76 14.10 -4.68
N SER A 69 -4.38 15.37 -4.75
CA SER A 69 -4.42 16.19 -5.97
C SER A 69 -3.56 15.68 -7.13
N ARG A 70 -2.51 14.90 -6.83
CA ARG A 70 -1.58 14.31 -7.80
C ARG A 70 -1.72 12.80 -7.93
N GLY A 71 -2.83 12.21 -7.42
CA GLY A 71 -3.08 10.78 -7.49
C GLY A 71 -2.43 9.96 -6.38
N ILE A 72 -2.53 8.65 -6.51
CA ILE A 72 -2.04 7.64 -5.57
C ILE A 72 -0.98 6.81 -6.26
N ALA A 73 0.17 6.62 -5.63
CA ALA A 73 1.14 5.61 -6.02
C ALA A 73 0.82 4.29 -5.33
N TYR A 74 0.71 3.22 -6.09
CA TYR A 74 0.36 1.90 -5.55
C TYR A 74 1.37 0.83 -5.95
N LEU A 75 1.87 0.13 -4.94
CA LEU A 75 2.65 -1.09 -5.07
C LEU A 75 1.76 -2.27 -4.77
N PRO A 76 1.33 -3.06 -5.76
CA PRO A 76 0.59 -4.29 -5.52
C PRO A 76 1.50 -5.38 -4.95
N GLN A 77 0.90 -6.43 -4.41
CA GLN A 77 1.62 -7.60 -3.94
C GLN A 77 2.46 -8.20 -5.08
N ALA A 78 3.70 -8.61 -4.79
CA ALA A 78 4.65 -9.09 -5.80
C ALA A 78 4.13 -10.30 -6.61
N ALA A 79 3.26 -11.11 -6.01
CA ALA A 79 2.61 -12.25 -6.67
C ALA A 79 1.60 -11.84 -7.76
N GLU A 80 1.09 -10.62 -7.74
CA GLU A 80 0.15 -10.09 -8.75
C GLU A 80 0.85 -9.58 -10.02
N ILE A 81 2.19 -9.51 -10.01
CA ILE A 81 2.95 -8.95 -11.14
C ILE A 81 3.34 -10.08 -12.09
N ASP A 82 2.82 -10.01 -13.31
CA ASP A 82 3.22 -10.93 -14.38
C ASP A 82 4.64 -10.59 -14.87
N ARG A 83 5.60 -11.42 -14.47
CA ARG A 83 7.01 -11.28 -14.86
C ARG A 83 7.30 -11.85 -16.25
N SER A 84 6.36 -12.57 -16.87
CA SER A 84 6.53 -13.14 -18.21
C SER A 84 6.37 -12.08 -19.31
N PHE A 85 5.79 -10.94 -18.98
CA PHE A 85 5.64 -9.84 -19.92
C PHE A 85 7.02 -9.29 -20.34
N PRO A 86 7.28 -9.10 -21.65
CA PRO A 86 8.61 -8.74 -22.16
C PRO A 86 8.94 -7.27 -21.94
N LEU A 87 9.09 -6.87 -20.67
CA LEU A 87 9.51 -5.53 -20.25
C LEU A 87 10.95 -5.53 -19.79
N SER A 88 11.69 -4.47 -20.12
CA SER A 88 12.95 -4.15 -19.45
C SER A 88 12.71 -3.48 -18.09
N VAL A 89 13.74 -3.46 -17.23
CA VAL A 89 13.72 -2.69 -15.98
C VAL A 89 13.45 -1.22 -16.26
N TYR A 90 14.06 -0.67 -17.31
CA TYR A 90 13.84 0.71 -17.73
C TYR A 90 12.37 0.97 -18.06
N ASP A 91 11.74 0.11 -18.85
CA ASP A 91 10.33 0.27 -19.24
C ASP A 91 9.41 0.20 -18.03
N LEU A 92 9.65 -0.77 -17.11
CA LEU A 92 8.89 -0.90 -15.87
C LEU A 92 8.97 0.37 -15.02
N VAL A 93 10.16 0.94 -14.88
CA VAL A 93 10.37 2.15 -14.06
C VAL A 93 9.77 3.37 -14.78
N ALA A 94 9.93 3.49 -16.10
CA ALA A 94 9.37 4.55 -16.92
C ALA A 94 7.83 4.65 -16.85
N MET A 95 7.13 3.54 -16.59
CA MET A 95 5.68 3.55 -16.32
C MET A 95 5.29 4.49 -15.17
N GLY A 96 6.20 4.78 -14.24
CA GLY A 96 5.98 5.78 -13.19
C GLY A 96 5.72 7.19 -13.70
N LEU A 97 6.13 7.50 -14.93
CA LEU A 97 5.95 8.82 -15.55
C LEU A 97 4.61 8.98 -16.30
N TRP A 98 3.82 7.93 -16.46
CA TRP A 98 2.61 7.97 -17.31
C TRP A 98 1.57 8.99 -16.85
N SER A 99 1.48 9.24 -15.54
CA SER A 99 0.60 10.28 -15.01
C SER A 99 1.00 11.71 -15.43
N HIS A 100 2.27 11.91 -15.83
CA HIS A 100 2.83 13.21 -16.20
C HIS A 100 2.92 13.41 -17.71
N SER A 101 3.25 12.36 -18.48
CA SER A 101 3.51 12.45 -19.92
C SER A 101 2.28 12.20 -20.79
N GLY A 102 1.18 11.68 -20.23
CA GLY A 102 -0.02 11.30 -20.99
C GLY A 102 0.22 10.11 -21.92
N LEU A 103 -0.86 9.61 -22.54
CA LEU A 103 -0.87 8.41 -23.39
C LEU A 103 -0.01 8.52 -24.67
N PHE A 104 0.31 9.73 -25.14
CA PHE A 104 1.05 10.00 -26.39
C PHE A 104 2.38 10.75 -26.18
N GLY A 105 2.77 10.99 -24.93
CA GLY A 105 4.04 11.66 -24.60
C GLY A 105 5.22 10.71 -24.73
N GLY A 106 6.20 11.06 -25.57
CA GLY A 106 7.49 10.37 -25.60
C GLY A 106 8.32 10.69 -24.34
N ILE A 107 9.24 9.80 -23.97
CA ILE A 107 10.18 10.01 -22.86
C ILE A 107 11.17 11.10 -23.26
N SER A 108 11.11 12.26 -22.61
CA SER A 108 12.02 13.38 -22.82
C SER A 108 13.44 13.09 -22.30
N ARG A 109 14.40 13.96 -22.62
CA ARG A 109 15.76 13.87 -22.06
C ARG A 109 15.76 14.03 -20.52
N GLN A 110 14.88 14.88 -20.01
CA GLN A 110 14.71 15.08 -18.57
C GLN A 110 14.11 13.85 -17.90
N ASP A 111 13.12 13.19 -18.52
CA ASP A 111 12.52 11.96 -17.99
C ASP A 111 13.54 10.83 -17.93
N ARG A 112 14.44 10.72 -18.90
CA ARG A 112 15.55 9.74 -18.88
C ARG A 112 16.45 9.95 -17.67
N ALA A 113 16.85 11.20 -17.40
CA ALA A 113 17.67 11.52 -16.23
C ALA A 113 16.95 11.14 -14.92
N ARG A 114 15.64 11.41 -14.80
CA ARG A 114 14.84 11.01 -13.64
C ARG A 114 14.74 9.49 -13.47
N ILE A 115 14.65 8.74 -14.59
CA ILE A 115 14.65 7.26 -14.55
C ILE A 115 16.00 6.75 -14.04
N ASP A 116 17.11 7.30 -14.56
CA ASP A 116 18.46 6.91 -14.15
C ASP A 116 18.70 7.24 -12.67
N GLU A 117 18.26 8.40 -12.19
CA GLU A 117 18.30 8.79 -10.78
C GLU A 117 17.47 7.83 -9.90
N ALA A 118 16.26 7.46 -10.32
CA ALA A 118 15.41 6.53 -9.58
C ALA A 118 16.04 5.13 -9.49
N LEU A 119 16.64 4.64 -10.58
CA LEU A 119 17.37 3.36 -10.60
C LEU A 119 18.61 3.40 -9.71
N ALA A 120 19.35 4.50 -9.72
CA ALA A 120 20.50 4.69 -8.84
C ALA A 120 20.08 4.71 -7.36
N ALA A 121 18.97 5.40 -7.03
CA ALA A 121 18.45 5.50 -5.66
C ALA A 121 18.08 4.14 -5.04
N VAL A 122 17.73 3.15 -5.87
CA VAL A 122 17.42 1.79 -5.41
C VAL A 122 18.56 0.79 -5.66
N GLY A 123 19.73 1.25 -6.15
CA GLY A 123 20.90 0.40 -6.40
C GLY A 123 20.74 -0.54 -7.60
N LEU A 124 20.05 -0.11 -8.65
CA LEU A 124 19.84 -0.85 -9.90
C LEU A 124 20.54 -0.22 -11.12
N THR A 125 21.56 0.63 -10.91
CA THR A 125 22.40 1.14 -12.00
C THR A 125 23.01 -0.02 -12.77
N GLY A 126 22.91 0.01 -14.11
CA GLY A 126 23.40 -1.04 -15.01
C GLY A 126 22.40 -2.18 -15.26
N PHE A 127 21.18 -2.10 -14.68
CA PHE A 127 20.11 -3.08 -14.90
C PHE A 127 19.09 -2.63 -15.94
N GLU A 128 19.20 -1.45 -16.50
CA GLU A 128 18.19 -0.77 -17.33
C GLU A 128 17.65 -1.67 -18.44
N ARG A 129 18.55 -2.39 -19.11
CA ARG A 129 18.21 -3.24 -20.27
C ARG A 129 17.85 -4.69 -19.90
N ARG A 130 17.94 -5.07 -18.62
CA ARG A 130 17.61 -6.43 -18.21
C ARG A 130 16.11 -6.68 -18.28
N PRO A 131 15.67 -7.83 -18.81
CA PRO A 131 14.28 -8.24 -18.71
C PRO A 131 13.85 -8.42 -17.24
N ILE A 132 12.64 -7.97 -16.89
CA ILE A 132 12.11 -8.12 -15.51
C ILE A 132 12.00 -9.59 -15.08
N SER A 133 11.84 -10.51 -16.03
CA SER A 133 11.79 -11.97 -15.79
C SER A 133 13.09 -12.53 -15.20
N THR A 134 14.23 -11.83 -15.41
CA THR A 134 15.55 -12.27 -14.93
C THR A 134 15.91 -11.74 -13.54
N LEU A 135 15.06 -10.88 -12.97
CA LEU A 135 15.32 -10.26 -11.67
C LEU A 135 15.05 -11.23 -10.50
N SER A 136 15.90 -11.19 -9.48
CA SER A 136 15.58 -11.78 -8.18
C SER A 136 14.37 -11.07 -7.54
N GLY A 137 13.78 -11.65 -6.50
CA GLY A 137 12.68 -11.03 -5.75
C GLY A 137 13.05 -9.63 -5.23
N GLY A 138 14.21 -9.48 -4.60
CA GLY A 138 14.69 -8.20 -4.09
C GLY A 138 15.00 -7.18 -5.20
N GLN A 139 15.56 -7.62 -6.34
CA GLN A 139 15.80 -6.73 -7.49
C GLN A 139 14.49 -6.24 -8.10
N MET A 140 13.50 -7.12 -8.23
CA MET A 140 12.17 -6.73 -8.71
C MET A 140 11.52 -5.72 -7.77
N GLN A 141 11.61 -5.95 -6.45
CA GLN A 141 11.06 -5.04 -5.46
C GLN A 141 11.72 -3.65 -5.55
N ARG A 142 13.05 -3.60 -5.69
CA ARG A 142 13.79 -2.34 -5.94
C ARG A 142 13.31 -1.62 -7.20
N ALA A 143 13.09 -2.33 -8.31
CA ALA A 143 12.57 -1.75 -9.55
C ALA A 143 11.17 -1.16 -9.38
N LEU A 144 10.30 -1.84 -8.61
CA LEU A 144 8.97 -1.33 -8.29
C LEU A 144 9.03 -0.08 -7.40
N PHE A 145 9.95 0.00 -6.45
CA PHE A 145 10.17 1.21 -5.66
C PHE A 145 10.71 2.36 -6.52
N ALA A 146 11.61 2.09 -7.48
CA ALA A 146 12.06 3.10 -8.44
C ALA A 146 10.88 3.66 -9.26
N ARG A 147 9.94 2.81 -9.69
CA ARG A 147 8.70 3.25 -10.35
C ARG A 147 7.88 4.17 -9.45
N LEU A 148 7.73 3.83 -8.15
CA LEU A 148 7.00 4.68 -7.20
C LEU A 148 7.67 6.04 -7.00
N LEU A 149 9.02 6.11 -6.97
CA LEU A 149 9.76 7.38 -6.89
C LEU A 149 9.39 8.32 -8.05
N LEU A 150 9.23 7.78 -9.26
CA LEU A 150 8.87 8.58 -10.44
C LEU A 150 7.41 9.03 -10.45
N GLN A 151 6.52 8.30 -9.80
CA GLN A 151 5.10 8.70 -9.69
C GLN A 151 4.92 9.97 -8.88
N ASP A 152 5.84 10.29 -7.98
CA ASP A 152 5.85 11.52 -7.16
C ASP A 152 4.50 11.85 -6.50
N ALA A 153 3.79 10.84 -6.05
CA ALA A 153 2.44 10.96 -5.50
C ALA A 153 2.47 11.36 -4.01
N PRO A 154 1.50 12.17 -3.54
CA PRO A 154 1.38 12.55 -2.13
C PRO A 154 0.86 11.41 -1.26
N VAL A 155 0.21 10.41 -1.84
CA VAL A 155 -0.28 9.20 -1.15
C VAL A 155 0.37 7.98 -1.78
N ILE A 156 1.00 7.15 -0.94
CA ILE A 156 1.73 5.94 -1.35
C ILE A 156 1.14 4.76 -0.59
N LEU A 157 0.68 3.76 -1.35
CA LEU A 157 0.11 2.53 -0.81
C LEU A 157 1.02 1.36 -1.16
N LEU A 158 1.41 0.59 -0.14
CA LEU A 158 2.34 -0.52 -0.28
C LEU A 158 1.70 -1.83 0.21
N ASP A 159 1.51 -2.80 -0.69
CA ASP A 159 0.95 -4.09 -0.34
C ASP A 159 2.08 -5.12 -0.17
N GLU A 160 2.39 -5.48 1.06
CA GLU A 160 3.45 -6.40 1.46
C GLU A 160 4.82 -6.10 0.84
N PRO A 161 5.32 -4.85 0.95
CA PRO A 161 6.50 -4.39 0.21
C PRO A 161 7.81 -5.09 0.58
N PHE A 162 7.86 -5.80 1.70
CA PHE A 162 9.08 -6.42 2.24
C PHE A 162 9.02 -7.94 2.27
N THR A 163 7.99 -8.55 1.66
CA THR A 163 7.83 -10.01 1.63
C THR A 163 8.83 -10.67 0.69
N ALA A 164 9.46 -11.76 1.14
CA ALA A 164 10.39 -12.58 0.36
C ALA A 164 11.63 -11.84 -0.18
N ILE A 165 12.12 -10.84 0.55
CA ILE A 165 13.38 -10.13 0.27
C ILE A 165 14.33 -10.24 1.46
N ASP A 166 15.63 -10.05 1.21
CA ASP A 166 16.67 -10.12 2.24
C ASP A 166 16.64 -8.90 3.18
N ALA A 167 17.23 -9.06 4.37
CA ALA A 167 17.23 -8.03 5.40
C ALA A 167 17.91 -6.72 4.97
N LYS A 168 18.95 -6.78 4.12
CA LYS A 168 19.64 -5.58 3.61
C LYS A 168 18.72 -4.81 2.67
N THR A 169 18.12 -5.50 1.70
CA THR A 169 17.13 -4.88 0.79
C THR A 169 15.97 -4.29 1.56
N THR A 170 15.46 -5.00 2.58
CA THR A 170 14.40 -4.50 3.46
C THR A 170 14.80 -3.19 4.14
N ALA A 171 16.01 -3.11 4.71
CA ALA A 171 16.50 -1.90 5.38
C ALA A 171 16.60 -0.72 4.40
N ASP A 172 17.21 -0.93 3.22
CA ASP A 172 17.37 0.11 2.20
C ASP A 172 16.00 0.66 1.74
N LEU A 173 15.01 -0.22 1.51
CA LEU A 173 13.66 0.19 1.07
C LEU A 173 12.86 0.85 2.21
N LEU A 174 13.06 0.42 3.46
CA LEU A 174 12.45 1.07 4.61
C LEU A 174 12.97 2.50 4.80
N ASP A 175 14.24 2.75 4.50
CA ASP A 175 14.80 4.11 4.52
C ASP A 175 14.18 5.01 3.44
N LEU A 176 13.81 4.47 2.28
CA LEU A 176 13.01 5.21 1.28
C LEU A 176 11.61 5.56 1.82
N VAL A 177 10.95 4.62 2.50
CA VAL A 177 9.65 4.86 3.14
C VAL A 177 9.74 5.97 4.18
N ARG A 178 10.79 5.95 5.01
CA ARG A 178 11.06 7.02 6.01
C ARG A 178 11.30 8.38 5.34
N ARG A 179 12.01 8.41 4.21
CA ARG A 179 12.24 9.63 3.43
C ARG A 179 10.92 10.20 2.92
N TRP A 180 10.05 9.38 2.32
CA TRP A 180 8.73 9.83 1.88
C TRP A 180 7.90 10.42 3.01
N HIS A 181 7.93 9.80 4.19
CA HIS A 181 7.27 10.35 5.38
C HIS A 181 7.88 11.69 5.81
N ALA A 182 9.22 11.81 5.82
CA ALA A 182 9.91 13.07 6.11
C ALA A 182 9.58 14.19 5.10
N GLU A 183 9.23 13.83 3.86
CA GLU A 183 8.73 14.73 2.81
C GLU A 183 7.22 15.03 2.97
N ALA A 184 6.62 14.70 4.11
CA ALA A 184 5.20 14.86 4.43
C ALA A 184 4.25 14.11 3.47
N ARG A 185 4.70 13.02 2.82
CA ARG A 185 3.83 12.13 2.06
C ARG A 185 3.09 11.19 3.01
N THR A 186 1.86 10.86 2.66
CA THR A 186 1.07 9.85 3.38
C THR A 186 1.47 8.47 2.87
N VAL A 187 1.95 7.60 3.77
CA VAL A 187 2.34 6.23 3.41
C VAL A 187 1.51 5.25 4.21
N VAL A 188 0.84 4.34 3.51
CA VAL A 188 0.07 3.23 4.10
C VAL A 188 0.65 1.92 3.60
N ALA A 189 1.13 1.08 4.51
CA ALA A 189 1.78 -0.19 4.18
C ALA A 189 1.09 -1.37 4.85
N VAL A 190 0.70 -2.37 4.06
CA VAL A 190 0.27 -3.68 4.59
C VAL A 190 1.51 -4.47 4.97
N LEU A 191 1.58 -4.90 6.23
CA LEU A 191 2.73 -5.59 6.79
C LEU A 191 2.32 -6.80 7.63
N HIS A 192 3.22 -7.81 7.71
CA HIS A 192 3.03 -9.02 8.53
C HIS A 192 4.00 -9.08 9.70
N ASP A 193 5.17 -8.43 9.59
CA ASP A 193 6.19 -8.39 10.65
C ASP A 193 5.83 -7.32 11.69
N LEU A 194 5.24 -7.74 12.80
CA LEU A 194 4.83 -6.85 13.88
C LEU A 194 6.00 -6.15 14.57
N ASP A 195 7.19 -6.75 14.58
CA ASP A 195 8.37 -6.14 15.17
C ASP A 195 8.89 -5.00 14.29
N MET A 196 8.82 -5.16 12.97
CA MET A 196 9.09 -4.07 12.03
C MET A 196 8.07 -2.95 12.20
N VAL A 197 6.78 -3.28 12.30
CA VAL A 197 5.71 -2.29 12.50
C VAL A 197 5.96 -1.48 13.75
N LYS A 198 6.22 -2.12 14.89
CA LYS A 198 6.51 -1.44 16.17
C LYS A 198 7.72 -0.50 16.11
N ARG A 199 8.74 -0.86 15.30
CA ARG A 199 9.98 -0.05 15.19
C ARG A 199 9.90 1.09 14.19
N ALA A 200 9.06 0.98 13.16
CA ALA A 200 9.13 1.87 12.00
C ALA A 200 7.85 2.65 11.70
N PHE A 201 6.69 2.21 12.20
CA PHE A 201 5.41 2.82 11.88
C PHE A 201 4.73 3.37 13.13
N PRO A 202 4.55 4.70 13.25
CA PRO A 202 3.94 5.31 14.44
C PRO A 202 2.45 5.03 14.57
N GLN A 203 1.74 4.84 13.44
CA GLN A 203 0.31 4.60 13.41
C GLN A 203 0.01 3.22 12.81
N THR A 204 -1.02 2.56 13.33
CA THR A 204 -1.43 1.24 12.87
C THR A 204 -2.96 1.13 12.81
N LEU A 205 -3.46 0.48 11.76
CA LEU A 205 -4.81 -0.05 11.67
C LEU A 205 -4.72 -1.58 11.77
N LEU A 206 -5.25 -2.15 12.85
CA LEU A 206 -5.43 -3.59 13.00
C LEU A 206 -6.82 -3.96 12.48
N ILE A 207 -6.85 -4.79 11.43
CA ILE A 207 -8.08 -5.21 10.76
C ILE A 207 -8.23 -6.74 10.81
N ALA A 208 -9.45 -7.18 11.07
CA ALA A 208 -9.87 -8.58 11.01
C ALA A 208 -11.27 -8.65 10.38
N ARG A 209 -11.38 -8.25 9.10
CA ARG A 209 -12.60 -7.96 8.34
C ARG A 209 -13.34 -6.70 8.80
N GLU A 210 -13.23 -6.37 10.06
CA GLU A 210 -13.64 -5.09 10.67
C GLU A 210 -12.45 -4.43 11.34
N PRO A 211 -12.46 -3.12 11.55
CA PRO A 211 -11.42 -2.45 12.32
C PRO A 211 -11.50 -2.96 13.79
N VAL A 212 -10.40 -3.56 14.26
CA VAL A 212 -10.26 -4.02 15.64
C VAL A 212 -9.75 -2.90 16.54
N ALA A 213 -8.73 -2.19 16.06
CA ALA A 213 -8.14 -1.03 16.71
C ALA A 213 -7.44 -0.15 15.66
N TRP A 214 -7.45 1.18 15.88
CA TRP A 214 -6.83 2.16 15.00
C TRP A 214 -6.22 3.30 15.83
N GLY A 215 -4.93 3.58 15.67
CA GLY A 215 -4.25 4.62 16.43
C GLY A 215 -2.75 4.37 16.57
N GLU A 216 -2.18 4.77 17.70
CA GLU A 216 -0.77 4.56 17.97
C GLU A 216 -0.39 3.08 18.00
N THR A 217 0.70 2.75 17.32
CA THR A 217 1.11 1.37 17.08
C THR A 217 1.26 0.55 18.37
N VAL A 218 1.79 1.16 19.44
CA VAL A 218 2.01 0.46 20.71
C VAL A 218 0.69 0.06 21.35
N GLU A 219 -0.33 0.92 21.29
CA GLU A 219 -1.65 0.67 21.84
C GLU A 219 -2.44 -0.34 20.98
N VAL A 220 -2.41 -0.15 19.66
CA VAL A 220 -3.11 -1.01 18.71
C VAL A 220 -2.58 -2.45 18.74
N LEU A 221 -1.26 -2.65 18.85
CA LEU A 221 -0.64 -3.97 18.87
C LEU A 221 -0.56 -4.57 20.29
N SER A 222 -1.51 -4.25 21.15
CA SER A 222 -1.64 -4.91 22.45
C SER A 222 -1.98 -6.40 22.30
N PRO A 223 -1.56 -7.27 23.24
CA PRO A 223 -1.88 -8.70 23.20
C PRO A 223 -3.39 -8.97 23.12
N GLU A 224 -4.19 -8.14 23.76
CA GLU A 224 -5.65 -8.26 23.76
C GLU A 224 -6.23 -8.04 22.36
N ASN A 225 -5.84 -6.96 21.69
CA ASN A 225 -6.29 -6.63 20.33
C ASN A 225 -5.86 -7.69 19.32
N LEU A 226 -4.61 -8.18 19.42
CA LEU A 226 -4.10 -9.24 18.54
C LEU A 226 -4.87 -10.54 18.72
N LEU A 227 -5.21 -10.92 19.97
CA LEU A 227 -6.03 -12.10 20.25
C LEU A 227 -7.46 -11.94 19.72
N LYS A 228 -8.05 -10.74 19.89
CA LYS A 228 -9.39 -10.41 19.35
C LYS A 228 -9.39 -10.54 17.83
N ALA A 229 -8.42 -9.95 17.14
CA ALA A 229 -8.31 -10.04 15.68
C ALA A 229 -8.22 -11.48 15.17
N ARG A 230 -7.44 -12.34 15.86
CA ARG A 230 -7.30 -13.75 15.50
C ARG A 230 -8.63 -14.49 15.62
N ARG A 231 -9.33 -14.33 16.74
CA ARG A 231 -10.64 -14.97 17.00
C ARG A 231 -11.70 -14.54 15.99
N MET A 232 -11.73 -13.29 15.58
CA MET A 232 -12.69 -12.77 14.60
C MET A 232 -12.56 -13.45 13.24
N VAL A 233 -11.33 -13.76 12.78
CA VAL A 233 -11.12 -14.45 11.49
C VAL A 233 -11.41 -15.95 11.62
N GLU A 234 -11.07 -16.59 12.76
CA GLU A 234 -11.35 -18.01 13.00
C GLU A 234 -12.85 -18.30 13.11
N ALA A 235 -13.64 -17.35 13.62
CA ALA A 235 -15.10 -17.47 13.77
C ALA A 235 -15.89 -17.20 12.48
N TYR A 236 -15.21 -16.89 11.37
CA TYR A 236 -15.86 -16.51 10.12
C TYR A 236 -16.53 -17.70 9.43
N ASP A 237 -17.83 -17.57 9.18
CA ASP A 237 -18.60 -18.48 8.32
C ASP A 237 -18.70 -17.89 6.89
N PRO A 238 -18.10 -18.53 5.86
CA PRO A 238 -18.19 -18.03 4.48
C PRO A 238 -19.61 -18.14 3.87
N HIS A 239 -20.54 -18.81 4.55
CA HIS A 239 -21.92 -18.99 4.11
C HIS A 239 -22.93 -18.14 4.89
N ALA A 240 -22.47 -17.36 5.91
CA ALA A 240 -23.34 -16.44 6.63
C ALA A 240 -23.89 -15.34 5.70
N ASP A 241 -25.14 -14.94 5.95
CA ASP A 241 -25.77 -13.83 5.24
C ASP A 241 -25.03 -12.51 5.49
N VAL A 242 -25.15 -11.59 4.51
CA VAL A 242 -24.54 -10.25 4.60
C VAL A 242 -25.04 -9.56 5.86
N CYS A 243 -24.13 -9.13 6.72
CA CYS A 243 -24.46 -8.42 7.95
C CYS A 243 -25.00 -7.02 7.58
N HIS A 244 -26.30 -6.82 7.69
CA HIS A 244 -26.89 -5.49 7.67
C HIS A 244 -26.89 -4.93 9.08
N ARG A 245 -26.21 -3.80 9.31
CA ARG A 245 -26.34 -3.05 10.55
C ARG A 245 -27.79 -2.59 10.66
N ASN A 246 -28.55 -3.16 11.56
CA ASN A 246 -29.84 -2.58 11.93
C ASN A 246 -29.56 -1.19 12.54
N VAL A 247 -29.85 -0.15 11.78
CA VAL A 247 -29.91 1.23 12.30
C VAL A 247 -31.13 1.27 13.19
N ALA A 248 -30.89 1.24 14.49
CA ALA A 248 -31.91 1.49 15.51
C ALA A 248 -31.97 3.00 15.77
#